data_3ad0eeed2618bd38eba1e03554b730ea
#
_entry.id   3ad0eeed2618bd38eba1e03554b730ea
#
_cell.length_a   1.000
_cell.length_b   1.000
_cell.length_c   1.000
_cell.angle_alpha   90.00
_cell.angle_beta   90.00
_cell.angle_gamma   90.00
#
_symmetry.space_group_name_H-M   'P 1'
#
loop_
_entity.id
_entity.type
_entity.pdbx_description
1 polymer ?
#
loop_
_entity_poly.entity_id
_entity_poly.type
_entity_poly.pdbx_seq_one_letter_code
_entity_poly.pdbx_strand_id
1 'polypeptide(L)'
;DGQPICEVDFNANHLRIVLAQTSKEYAGDSPYEDICHEAGVANRASVKHFLTVAMGASDEVSGKRRLSLDGFNRDVVDRIHAGTLRRYPKLELFKGWGIFAQNFEGQILKDVLLEGIKEDIVCLPVHDAVAVQQRHQNWAKEVMLETWQEHMHGVGTKVKVDLP
;
A
#
# COMPACT_ATOMS: atom_id res chain seq x y z
N ASP A 1 -10.74 -27.73 7.84
CA ASP A 1 -11.41 -28.63 6.91
C ASP A 1 -10.52 -29.08 5.73
N GLY A 2 -9.23 -28.68 5.71
CA GLY A 2 -8.23 -29.08 4.72
C GLY A 2 -8.43 -28.48 3.31
N GLN A 3 -9.26 -27.48 3.16
CA GLN A 3 -9.41 -26.77 1.88
C GLN A 3 -8.24 -25.83 1.63
N PRO A 4 -7.76 -25.71 0.36
CA PRO A 4 -6.69 -24.77 0.04
C PRO A 4 -7.15 -23.33 0.28
N ILE A 5 -6.24 -22.51 0.79
CA ILE A 5 -6.45 -21.08 1.02
C ILE A 5 -5.65 -20.26 0.02
N CYS A 6 -6.02 -19.00 -0.16
CA CYS A 6 -5.22 -17.99 -0.84
C CYS A 6 -5.25 -16.70 -0.02
N GLU A 7 -4.27 -15.87 -0.27
CA GLU A 7 -4.20 -14.52 0.30
C GLU A 7 -4.45 -13.49 -0.80
N VAL A 8 -5.35 -12.55 -0.55
CA VAL A 8 -5.63 -11.42 -1.44
C VAL A 8 -5.12 -10.17 -0.75
N ASP A 9 -4.16 -9.49 -1.35
CA ASP A 9 -3.34 -8.43 -0.76
C ASP A 9 -3.43 -7.14 -1.57
N PHE A 10 -3.54 -5.99 -0.90
CA PHE A 10 -3.49 -4.68 -1.55
C PHE A 10 -2.08 -4.35 -2.05
N ASN A 11 -1.99 -3.88 -3.29
CA ASN A 11 -0.73 -3.45 -3.87
C ASN A 11 -0.40 -2.01 -3.45
N ALA A 12 0.80 -1.78 -2.89
CA ALA A 12 1.29 -0.45 -2.48
C ALA A 12 0.31 0.33 -1.58
N ASN A 13 -0.33 -0.38 -0.64
CA ASN A 13 -1.49 0.05 0.13
C ASN A 13 -1.34 1.45 0.74
N HIS A 14 -0.34 1.69 1.60
CA HIS A 14 -0.17 2.98 2.28
C HIS A 14 0.02 4.16 1.32
N LEU A 15 0.83 3.99 0.25
CA LEU A 15 1.02 5.03 -0.76
C LEU A 15 -0.31 5.39 -1.43
N ARG A 16 -1.11 4.38 -1.79
CA ARG A 16 -2.42 4.57 -2.42
C ARG A 16 -3.40 5.25 -1.50
N ILE A 17 -3.46 4.85 -0.22
CA ILE A 17 -4.31 5.50 0.80
C ILE A 17 -3.98 6.99 0.90
N VAL A 18 -2.71 7.33 1.05
CA VAL A 18 -2.31 8.73 1.21
C VAL A 18 -2.63 9.55 -0.03
N LEU A 19 -2.31 9.07 -1.23
CA LEU A 19 -2.64 9.77 -2.47
C LEU A 19 -4.16 9.92 -2.67
N ALA A 20 -4.94 8.88 -2.41
CA ALA A 20 -6.39 8.94 -2.53
C ALA A 20 -7.00 9.94 -1.55
N GLN A 21 -6.56 9.96 -0.29
CA GLN A 21 -7.10 10.83 0.74
C GLN A 21 -6.65 12.29 0.61
N THR A 22 -5.38 12.53 0.24
CA THR A 22 -4.82 13.89 0.21
C THR A 22 -5.02 14.61 -1.12
N SER A 23 -4.95 13.88 -2.24
CA SER A 23 -4.98 14.49 -3.58
C SER A 23 -6.03 13.92 -4.53
N LYS A 24 -6.81 12.92 -4.13
CA LYS A 24 -7.76 12.19 -4.98
C LYS A 24 -7.09 11.57 -6.20
N GLU A 25 -5.84 11.14 -6.06
CA GLU A 25 -5.00 10.68 -7.16
C GLU A 25 -4.89 9.16 -7.16
N TYR A 26 -5.09 8.55 -8.34
CA TYR A 26 -4.77 7.15 -8.56
C TYR A 26 -3.26 6.96 -8.73
N ALA A 27 -2.67 6.09 -7.90
CA ALA A 27 -1.22 5.91 -7.88
C ALA A 27 -0.62 5.25 -9.15
N GLY A 28 -1.44 4.87 -10.11
CA GLY A 28 -1.00 4.09 -11.27
C GLY A 28 -0.98 2.58 -11.01
N ASP A 29 -0.65 1.82 -12.03
CA ASP A 29 -0.67 0.35 -11.95
C ASP A 29 0.53 -0.21 -11.20
N SER A 30 1.70 0.40 -11.37
CA SER A 30 2.97 -0.06 -10.85
C SER A 30 3.75 1.09 -10.17
N PRO A 31 3.24 1.63 -9.05
CA PRO A 31 3.74 2.89 -8.49
C PRO A 31 5.22 2.84 -8.07
N TYR A 32 5.71 1.71 -7.61
CA TYR A 32 7.13 1.58 -7.23
C TYR A 32 8.05 1.55 -8.46
N GLU A 33 7.62 0.89 -9.54
CA GLU A 33 8.32 0.82 -10.82
C GLU A 33 8.33 2.20 -11.51
N ASP A 34 7.20 2.93 -11.45
CA ASP A 34 7.11 4.30 -11.95
C ASP A 34 8.13 5.21 -11.24
N ILE A 35 8.23 5.10 -9.90
CA ILE A 35 9.22 5.85 -9.13
C ILE A 35 10.65 5.40 -9.47
N CYS A 36 10.90 4.10 -9.67
CA CYS A 36 12.19 3.59 -10.11
C CYS A 36 12.64 4.28 -11.40
N HIS A 37 11.74 4.36 -12.38
CA HIS A 37 11.99 5.02 -13.65
C HIS A 37 12.32 6.51 -13.46
N GLU A 38 11.49 7.24 -12.72
CA GLU A 38 11.70 8.66 -12.42
C GLU A 38 13.00 8.95 -11.64
N ALA A 39 13.37 8.05 -10.73
CA ALA A 39 14.56 8.17 -9.90
C ALA A 39 15.86 7.73 -10.62
N GLY A 40 15.73 7.01 -11.73
CA GLY A 40 16.88 6.33 -12.36
C GLY A 40 17.49 5.25 -11.44
N VAL A 41 16.66 4.53 -10.68
CA VAL A 41 17.06 3.50 -9.73
C VAL A 41 16.43 2.16 -10.15
N ALA A 42 17.23 1.13 -10.34
CA ALA A 42 16.74 -0.17 -10.80
C ALA A 42 16.09 -1.02 -9.68
N ASN A 43 16.43 -0.78 -8.42
CA ASN A 43 16.02 -1.63 -7.31
C ASN A 43 14.68 -1.18 -6.72
N ARG A 44 13.60 -1.89 -7.09
CA ARG A 44 12.24 -1.70 -6.58
C ARG A 44 12.16 -1.84 -5.04
N ALA A 45 12.91 -2.76 -4.46
CA ALA A 45 12.91 -2.94 -3.00
C ALA A 45 13.45 -1.71 -2.26
N SER A 46 14.44 -1.02 -2.84
CA SER A 46 14.95 0.24 -2.30
C SER A 46 13.87 1.34 -2.32
N VAL A 47 13.09 1.44 -3.40
CA VAL A 47 11.99 2.40 -3.48
C VAL A 47 10.90 2.07 -2.46
N LYS A 48 10.50 0.79 -2.35
CA LYS A 48 9.52 0.35 -1.33
C LYS A 48 10.01 0.70 0.07
N HIS A 49 11.25 0.37 0.42
CA HIS A 49 11.84 0.66 1.74
C HIS A 49 11.90 2.16 2.02
N PHE A 50 12.39 2.96 1.05
CA PHE A 50 12.41 4.42 1.17
C PHE A 50 11.02 4.97 1.48
N LEU A 51 10.00 4.57 0.72
CA LEU A 51 8.63 5.04 0.95
C LEU A 51 8.08 4.61 2.31
N THR A 52 8.34 3.38 2.75
CA THR A 52 7.93 2.91 4.09
C THR A 52 8.49 3.83 5.18
N VAL A 53 9.77 4.18 5.10
CA VAL A 53 10.41 5.07 6.07
C VAL A 53 9.91 6.50 5.92
N ALA A 54 9.86 7.04 4.69
CA ALA A 54 9.46 8.42 4.43
C ALA A 54 7.98 8.70 4.76
N MET A 55 7.12 7.70 4.62
CA MET A 55 5.71 7.79 5.01
C MET A 55 5.51 7.66 6.52
N GLY A 56 6.35 6.87 7.20
CA GLY A 56 6.28 6.67 8.65
C GLY A 56 6.90 7.79 9.47
N ALA A 57 7.95 8.44 8.95
CA ALA A 57 8.67 9.50 9.67
C ALA A 57 7.87 10.79 9.75
N SER A 58 7.94 11.46 10.91
CA SER A 58 7.26 12.74 11.17
C SER A 58 8.04 13.96 10.65
N ASP A 59 9.31 13.78 10.31
CA ASP A 59 10.17 14.81 9.73
C ASP A 59 11.26 14.19 8.83
N GLU A 60 11.82 15.00 7.94
CA GLU A 60 12.79 14.55 6.93
C GLU A 60 14.14 14.16 7.55
N VAL A 61 14.56 14.84 8.63
CA VAL A 61 15.87 14.56 9.25
C VAL A 61 15.88 13.19 9.89
N SER A 62 14.85 12.87 10.67
CA SER A 62 14.71 11.53 11.29
C SER A 62 14.53 10.43 10.24
N GLY A 63 13.74 10.67 9.20
CA GLY A 63 13.55 9.73 8.11
C GLY A 63 14.84 9.44 7.34
N LYS A 64 15.58 10.46 6.93
CA LYS A 64 16.87 10.30 6.23
C LYS A 64 17.93 9.65 7.14
N ARG A 65 17.94 9.97 8.43
CA ARG A 65 18.81 9.30 9.40
C ARG A 65 18.50 7.81 9.49
N ARG A 66 17.21 7.44 9.55
CA ARG A 66 16.80 6.02 9.57
C ARG A 66 17.28 5.30 8.32
N LEU A 67 17.05 5.85 7.13
CA LEU A 67 17.52 5.28 5.86
C LEU A 67 19.03 5.08 5.83
N SER A 68 19.80 6.03 6.39
CA SER A 68 21.26 5.91 6.52
C SER A 68 21.66 4.74 7.44
N LEU A 69 20.97 4.55 8.56
CA LEU A 69 21.18 3.42 9.49
C LEU A 69 20.81 2.08 8.83
N ASP A 70 19.84 2.07 7.93
CA ASP A 70 19.45 0.90 7.15
C ASP A 70 20.40 0.62 5.95
N GLY A 71 21.49 1.38 5.84
CA GLY A 71 22.56 1.18 4.85
C GLY A 71 22.34 1.86 3.50
N PHE A 72 21.38 2.79 3.40
CA PHE A 72 21.17 3.54 2.16
C PHE A 72 22.25 4.58 1.91
N ASN A 73 22.75 4.63 0.68
CA ASN A 73 23.59 5.71 0.21
C ASN A 73 22.77 6.99 0.06
N ARG A 74 23.30 8.13 0.48
CA ARG A 74 22.62 9.43 0.44
C ARG A 74 22.18 9.81 -0.98
N ASP A 75 23.03 9.59 -1.99
CA ASP A 75 22.70 9.87 -3.40
C ASP A 75 21.46 9.08 -3.85
N VAL A 76 21.38 7.80 -3.48
CA VAL A 76 20.22 6.94 -3.81
C VAL A 76 18.96 7.47 -3.12
N VAL A 77 19.05 7.85 -1.83
CA VAL A 77 17.94 8.44 -1.08
C VAL A 77 17.44 9.73 -1.74
N ASP A 78 18.34 10.63 -2.10
CA ASP A 78 17.99 11.92 -2.71
C ASP A 78 17.39 11.72 -4.12
N ARG A 79 17.86 10.76 -4.90
CA ARG A 79 17.29 10.40 -6.21
C ARG A 79 15.89 9.80 -6.09
N ILE A 80 15.68 8.87 -5.15
CA ILE A 80 14.35 8.28 -4.92
C ILE A 80 13.39 9.36 -4.43
N HIS A 81 13.81 10.20 -3.51
CA HIS A 81 13.01 11.34 -3.02
C HIS A 81 12.57 12.25 -4.16
N ALA A 82 13.52 12.72 -4.97
CA ALA A 82 13.22 13.58 -6.12
C ALA A 82 12.34 12.87 -7.17
N GLY A 83 12.59 11.59 -7.47
CA GLY A 83 11.78 10.78 -8.38
C GLY A 83 10.35 10.61 -7.88
N THR A 84 10.17 10.37 -6.57
CA THR A 84 8.84 10.28 -5.94
C THR A 84 8.05 11.58 -6.12
N LEU A 85 8.67 12.74 -5.86
CA LEU A 85 7.99 14.05 -6.02
C LEU A 85 7.76 14.43 -7.49
N ARG A 86 8.59 13.96 -8.43
CA ARG A 86 8.27 14.11 -9.87
C ARG A 86 7.05 13.30 -10.27
N ARG A 87 6.96 12.05 -9.79
CA ARG A 87 5.82 11.17 -10.10
C ARG A 87 4.54 11.59 -9.39
N TYR A 88 4.66 12.06 -8.15
CA TYR A 88 3.54 12.48 -7.30
C TYR A 88 3.80 13.86 -6.68
N PRO A 89 3.61 14.95 -7.45
CA PRO A 89 4.00 16.30 -7.00
C PRO A 89 3.24 16.83 -5.78
N LYS A 90 2.07 16.23 -5.49
CA LYS A 90 1.24 16.60 -4.34
C LYS A 90 1.49 15.75 -3.11
N LEU A 91 2.34 14.72 -3.22
CA LEU A 91 2.64 13.83 -2.09
C LEU A 91 3.58 14.54 -1.12
N GLU A 92 3.14 14.71 0.11
CA GLU A 92 3.98 15.21 1.19
C GLU A 92 4.65 14.03 1.91
N LEU A 93 5.96 13.91 1.77
CA LEU A 93 6.75 12.91 2.51
C LEU A 93 7.14 13.43 3.89
N PHE A 94 7.50 12.52 4.80
CA PHE A 94 7.97 12.83 6.16
C PHE A 94 6.94 13.62 7.01
N LYS A 95 5.68 13.22 6.91
CA LYS A 95 4.55 13.82 7.65
C LYS A 95 3.85 12.86 8.62
N GLY A 96 4.47 11.69 8.87
CA GLY A 96 3.90 10.71 9.80
C GLY A 96 2.63 10.01 9.31
N TRP A 97 2.52 9.76 8.01
CA TRP A 97 1.36 9.13 7.40
C TRP A 97 1.09 7.69 7.85
N GLY A 98 2.09 7.02 8.48
CA GLY A 98 2.00 5.60 8.83
C GLY A 98 0.75 5.26 9.64
N ILE A 99 0.51 5.94 10.77
CA ILE A 99 -0.68 5.71 11.63
C ILE A 99 -1.97 6.07 10.89
N PHE A 100 -1.96 7.15 10.11
CA PHE A 100 -3.10 7.56 9.29
C PHE A 100 -3.48 6.46 8.29
N ALA A 101 -2.50 5.95 7.53
CA ALA A 101 -2.73 4.89 6.55
C ALA A 101 -3.18 3.57 7.22
N GLN A 102 -2.58 3.19 8.36
CA GLN A 102 -2.99 2.00 9.13
C GLN A 102 -4.43 2.10 9.63
N ASN A 103 -4.90 3.28 10.04
CA ASN A 103 -6.30 3.47 10.44
C ASN A 103 -7.27 3.20 9.29
N PHE A 104 -6.99 3.72 8.09
CA PHE A 104 -7.83 3.45 6.92
C PHE A 104 -7.77 1.98 6.50
N GLU A 105 -6.57 1.38 6.49
CA GLU A 105 -6.38 -0.04 6.24
C GLU A 105 -7.24 -0.89 7.18
N GLY A 106 -7.20 -0.61 8.49
CA GLY A 106 -8.02 -1.32 9.48
C GLY A 106 -9.52 -1.15 9.27
N GLN A 107 -9.98 0.03 8.84
CA GLN A 107 -11.39 0.27 8.53
C GLN A 107 -11.83 -0.49 7.28
N ILE A 108 -11.05 -0.44 6.21
CA ILE A 108 -11.32 -1.19 4.97
C ILE A 108 -11.40 -2.69 5.26
N LEU A 109 -10.38 -3.25 5.93
CA LEU A 109 -10.37 -4.67 6.26
C LEU A 109 -11.53 -5.08 7.16
N LYS A 110 -11.89 -4.26 8.16
CA LYS A 110 -13.06 -4.51 8.99
C LYS A 110 -14.33 -4.65 8.14
N ASP A 111 -14.54 -3.76 7.18
CA ASP A 111 -15.73 -3.79 6.35
C ASP A 111 -15.70 -4.99 5.38
N VAL A 112 -14.54 -5.36 4.83
CA VAL A 112 -14.37 -6.62 4.06
C VAL A 112 -14.74 -7.85 4.91
N LEU A 113 -14.32 -7.91 6.18
CA LEU A 113 -14.67 -9.01 7.08
C LEU A 113 -16.17 -9.07 7.37
N LEU A 114 -16.81 -7.90 7.51
CA LEU A 114 -18.27 -7.82 7.73
C LEU A 114 -19.05 -8.30 6.50
N GLU A 115 -18.59 -8.01 5.28
CA GLU A 115 -19.18 -8.59 4.06
C GLU A 115 -19.01 -10.12 4.04
N GLY A 116 -17.84 -10.64 4.44
CA GLY A 116 -17.64 -12.08 4.58
C GLY A 116 -18.63 -12.76 5.53
N ILE A 117 -18.93 -12.10 6.65
CA ILE A 117 -19.95 -12.62 7.61
C ILE A 117 -21.33 -12.69 6.96
N LYS A 118 -21.72 -11.69 6.16
CA LYS A 118 -23.03 -11.68 5.48
C LYS A 118 -23.17 -12.82 4.46
N GLU A 119 -22.09 -13.18 3.81
CA GLU A 119 -22.03 -14.22 2.76
C GLU A 119 -21.67 -15.62 3.32
N ASP A 120 -21.52 -15.77 4.64
CA ASP A 120 -21.05 -17.00 5.32
C ASP A 120 -19.67 -17.46 4.79
N ILE A 121 -18.81 -16.49 4.46
CA ILE A 121 -17.43 -16.69 3.99
C ILE A 121 -16.46 -16.38 5.12
N VAL A 122 -15.64 -17.37 5.50
CA VAL A 122 -14.58 -17.16 6.50
C VAL A 122 -13.43 -16.37 5.90
N CYS A 123 -13.19 -15.18 6.42
CA CYS A 123 -12.09 -14.30 6.08
C CYS A 123 -11.18 -14.11 7.29
N LEU A 124 -9.87 -14.27 7.10
CA LEU A 124 -8.87 -14.01 8.13
C LEU A 124 -8.02 -12.78 7.70
N PRO A 125 -7.94 -11.73 8.51
CA PRO A 125 -7.10 -10.57 8.19
C PRO A 125 -5.62 -10.93 8.39
N VAL A 126 -4.78 -10.55 7.42
CA VAL A 126 -3.32 -10.72 7.47
C VAL A 126 -2.68 -9.41 6.99
N HIS A 127 -2.31 -8.52 7.92
CA HIS A 127 -1.82 -7.17 7.59
C HIS A 127 -2.79 -6.41 6.67
N ASP A 128 -2.38 -6.05 5.45
CA ASP A 128 -3.19 -5.39 4.41
C ASP A 128 -3.85 -6.38 3.43
N ALA A 129 -4.01 -7.64 3.85
CA ALA A 129 -4.57 -8.72 3.07
C ALA A 129 -5.69 -9.45 3.80
N VAL A 130 -6.43 -10.27 3.06
CA VAL A 130 -7.35 -11.27 3.61
C VAL A 130 -7.00 -12.66 3.10
N ALA A 131 -6.96 -13.63 4.01
CA ALA A 131 -6.88 -15.05 3.66
C ALA A 131 -8.28 -15.64 3.61
N VAL A 132 -8.60 -16.29 2.50
CA VAL A 132 -9.88 -16.98 2.26
C VAL A 132 -9.64 -18.36 1.66
N GLN A 133 -10.66 -19.23 1.67
CA GLN A 133 -10.57 -20.44 0.87
C GLN A 133 -10.42 -20.08 -0.61
N GLN A 134 -9.58 -20.78 -1.34
CA GLN A 134 -9.23 -20.47 -2.74
C GLN A 134 -10.45 -20.34 -3.67
N ARG A 135 -11.53 -21.09 -3.40
CA ARG A 135 -12.79 -20.97 -4.15
C ARG A 135 -13.46 -19.58 -4.03
N HIS A 136 -13.15 -18.82 -2.98
CA HIS A 136 -13.69 -17.48 -2.72
C HIS A 136 -12.73 -16.36 -3.15
N GLN A 137 -11.64 -16.66 -3.86
CA GLN A 137 -10.65 -15.64 -4.25
C GLN A 137 -11.25 -14.51 -5.09
N ASN A 138 -12.17 -14.79 -6.01
CA ASN A 138 -12.79 -13.76 -6.85
C ASN A 138 -13.69 -12.86 -6.03
N TRP A 139 -14.51 -13.43 -5.16
CA TRP A 139 -15.31 -12.70 -4.18
C TRP A 139 -14.42 -11.76 -3.33
N ALA A 140 -13.34 -12.26 -2.75
CA ALA A 140 -12.44 -11.45 -1.93
C ALA A 140 -11.83 -10.29 -2.72
N LYS A 141 -11.42 -10.52 -3.99
CA LYS A 141 -10.93 -9.44 -4.88
C LYS A 141 -11.97 -8.37 -5.12
N GLU A 142 -13.21 -8.76 -5.44
CA GLU A 142 -14.31 -7.83 -5.72
C GLU A 142 -14.63 -7.00 -4.49
N VAL A 143 -14.88 -7.64 -3.35
CA VAL A 143 -15.22 -6.95 -2.10
C VAL A 143 -14.09 -6.03 -1.61
N MET A 144 -12.82 -6.46 -1.70
CA MET A 144 -11.69 -5.60 -1.35
C MET A 144 -11.60 -4.35 -2.24
N LEU A 145 -11.86 -4.48 -3.55
CA LEU A 145 -11.83 -3.35 -4.49
C LEU A 145 -13.02 -2.41 -4.26
N GLU A 146 -14.21 -2.92 -4.03
CA GLU A 146 -15.42 -2.14 -3.76
C GLU A 146 -15.29 -1.39 -2.44
N THR A 147 -14.95 -2.07 -1.35
CA THR A 147 -14.76 -1.46 -0.03
C THR A 147 -13.66 -0.38 -0.07
N TRP A 148 -12.57 -0.65 -0.80
CA TRP A 148 -11.54 0.37 -1.03
C TRP A 148 -12.12 1.63 -1.69
N GLN A 149 -12.88 1.48 -2.78
CA GLN A 149 -13.44 2.62 -3.52
C GLN A 149 -14.40 3.45 -2.65
N GLU A 150 -15.19 2.81 -1.79
CA GLU A 150 -16.06 3.48 -0.84
C GLU A 150 -15.28 4.37 0.13
N HIS A 151 -14.20 3.84 0.72
CA HIS A 151 -13.34 4.60 1.64
C HIS A 151 -12.47 5.65 0.95
N MET A 152 -12.13 5.45 -0.33
CA MET A 152 -11.19 6.28 -1.09
C MET A 152 -11.87 7.20 -2.11
N HIS A 153 -13.12 7.59 -1.87
CA HIS A 153 -13.84 8.56 -2.70
C HIS A 153 -13.90 8.19 -4.19
N GLY A 154 -14.00 6.91 -4.50
CA GLY A 154 -14.02 6.39 -5.86
C GLY A 154 -12.64 6.22 -6.52
N VAL A 155 -11.56 6.57 -5.83
CA VAL A 155 -10.20 6.31 -6.34
C VAL A 155 -9.91 4.81 -6.32
N GLY A 156 -9.44 4.26 -7.44
CA GLY A 156 -9.16 2.83 -7.57
C GLY A 156 -7.89 2.36 -6.87
N THR A 157 -7.82 1.04 -6.68
CA THR A 157 -6.62 0.35 -6.20
C THR A 157 -6.38 -0.93 -7.00
N LYS A 158 -5.33 -1.67 -6.65
CA LYS A 158 -5.07 -3.02 -7.16
C LYS A 158 -4.86 -3.99 -6.02
N VAL A 159 -5.32 -5.20 -6.24
CA VAL A 159 -5.05 -6.36 -5.39
C VAL A 159 -4.29 -7.42 -6.18
N LYS A 160 -3.50 -8.21 -5.50
CA LYS A 160 -2.87 -9.44 -6.02
C LYS A 160 -3.38 -10.64 -5.24
N VAL A 161 -3.26 -11.82 -5.84
CA VAL A 161 -3.57 -13.10 -5.18
C VAL A 161 -2.28 -13.87 -5.05
N ASP A 162 -1.95 -14.24 -3.84
CA ASP A 162 -0.84 -15.13 -3.53
C ASP A 162 -1.43 -16.52 -3.20
N LEU A 163 -1.00 -17.53 -3.97
CA LEU A 163 -1.34 -18.92 -3.76
C LEU A 163 -0.24 -19.59 -2.92
N PRO A 164 -0.57 -20.58 -2.08
CA PRO A 164 0.39 -21.29 -1.26
C PRO A 164 1.41 -22.09 -2.07
#